data_c5fe5400532c50f36524a0487e7baaf8
#
_entry.id   c5fe5400532c50f36524a0487e7baaf8
#
_cell.length_a   1.000
_cell.length_b   1.000
_cell.length_c   1.000
_cell.angle_alpha   90.00
_cell.angle_beta   90.00
_cell.angle_gamma   90.00
#
_symmetry.space_group_name_H-M   'P 1'
#
loop_
_entity.id
_entity.type
_entity.pdbx_description
1 polymer ?
#
loop_
_entity_poly.entity_id
_entity_poly.type
_entity_poly.pdbx_seq_one_letter_code
_entity_poly.pdbx_strand_id
1 'polypeptide(L)'
;MRTFTLVSVLVLIIATLAAAQSGNISADSSSMSTTTPSSTTDDAAFASYQRVTKDMKPPKATHAPDPAYPDLPADTEPDGVVVMLVGINPKGHVELVHVLRSSNAVFEASAVTTVRTWKFSPARKDGQPVPVQVTVEMRFQK
;
A
#
# COMPACT_ATOMS: atom_id res chain seq x y z
N MET A 1 -9.26 -27.93 19.24
CA MET A 1 -8.22 -27.89 18.18
C MET A 1 -8.30 -26.53 17.51
N ARG A 2 -7.33 -25.67 17.76
CA ARG A 2 -7.28 -24.33 17.15
C ARG A 2 -6.50 -24.46 15.85
N THR A 3 -7.19 -24.42 14.72
CA THR A 3 -6.58 -24.32 13.42
C THR A 3 -6.03 -22.90 13.25
N PHE A 4 -4.69 -22.78 13.32
CA PHE A 4 -4.00 -21.55 12.97
C PHE A 4 -4.13 -21.39 11.45
N THR A 5 -4.98 -20.48 11.01
CA THR A 5 -5.04 -20.07 9.61
C THR A 5 -3.84 -19.18 9.35
N LEU A 6 -2.87 -19.69 8.59
CA LEU A 6 -1.71 -18.94 8.12
C LEU A 6 -2.19 -17.83 7.19
N VAL A 7 -2.25 -16.60 7.71
CA VAL A 7 -2.40 -15.42 6.85
C VAL A 7 -1.05 -15.19 6.16
N SER A 8 -1.00 -15.56 4.89
CA SER A 8 0.19 -15.31 4.07
C SER A 8 0.27 -13.84 3.71
N VAL A 9 1.12 -13.10 4.39
CA VAL A 9 1.45 -11.72 4.04
C VAL A 9 2.50 -11.75 2.93
N LEU A 10 2.05 -11.64 1.69
CA LEU A 10 2.94 -11.51 0.54
C LEU A 10 3.26 -10.02 0.34
N VAL A 11 4.44 -9.60 0.77
CA VAL A 11 4.97 -8.28 0.41
C VAL A 11 5.52 -8.37 -1.02
N LEU A 12 4.68 -8.02 -1.99
CA LEU A 12 5.08 -7.98 -3.38
C LEU A 12 5.67 -6.61 -3.70
N ILE A 13 6.98 -6.54 -3.85
CA ILE A 13 7.68 -5.37 -4.36
C ILE A 13 7.58 -5.41 -5.88
N ILE A 14 6.56 -4.74 -6.43
CA ILE A 14 6.45 -4.58 -7.89
C ILE A 14 7.30 -3.37 -8.30
N ALA A 15 8.47 -3.64 -8.83
CA ALA A 15 9.24 -2.65 -9.56
C ALA A 15 8.67 -2.52 -10.98
N THR A 16 7.75 -1.59 -11.21
CA THR A 16 7.30 -1.28 -12.57
C THR A 16 8.34 -0.42 -13.27
N LEU A 17 8.97 -1.00 -14.27
CA LEU A 17 9.82 -0.32 -15.23
C LEU A 17 8.92 0.55 -16.14
N ALA A 18 8.85 1.85 -15.89
CA ALA A 18 8.19 2.79 -16.77
C ALA A 18 9.12 3.14 -17.92
N ALA A 19 8.84 2.60 -19.09
CA ALA A 19 9.42 3.08 -20.35
C ALA A 19 8.78 4.41 -20.72
N ALA A 20 9.60 5.46 -20.84
CA ALA A 20 9.19 6.73 -21.38
C ALA A 20 8.85 6.59 -22.86
N GLN A 21 7.61 6.89 -23.22
CA GLN A 21 7.25 7.17 -24.61
C GLN A 21 6.81 8.61 -24.75
N SER A 22 7.63 9.36 -25.43
CA SER A 22 7.38 10.70 -25.96
C SER A 22 6.43 10.58 -27.15
N GLY A 23 5.27 11.17 -27.05
CA GLY A 23 4.30 11.22 -28.14
C GLY A 23 3.45 12.49 -28.02
N ASN A 24 3.88 13.52 -28.75
CA ASN A 24 3.19 14.78 -28.91
C ASN A 24 2.06 14.64 -29.93
N ILE A 25 0.80 14.98 -29.61
CA ILE A 25 -0.22 15.42 -30.56
C ILE A 25 -1.24 16.35 -29.88
N SER A 26 -1.55 17.38 -30.67
CA SER A 26 -2.35 18.57 -30.41
C SER A 26 -3.86 18.33 -30.22
N ALA A 27 -4.42 19.22 -29.42
CA ALA A 27 -5.76 19.83 -29.43
C ALA A 27 -6.94 19.09 -30.10
N ASP A 28 -7.98 18.82 -29.31
CA ASP A 28 -9.33 19.26 -29.62
C ASP A 28 -10.21 19.36 -28.37
N SER A 29 -10.97 20.44 -28.33
CA SER A 29 -11.86 20.82 -27.24
C SER A 29 -13.17 20.04 -27.33
N SER A 30 -13.54 19.31 -26.30
CA SER A 30 -14.95 19.04 -26.00
C SER A 30 -15.11 18.64 -24.52
N SER A 31 -15.78 19.51 -23.80
CA SER A 31 -16.21 19.36 -22.43
C SER A 31 -16.99 18.07 -22.18
N MET A 32 -16.44 17.21 -21.32
CA MET A 32 -17.24 16.26 -20.56
C MET A 32 -16.69 16.20 -19.14
N SER A 33 -17.52 16.67 -18.21
CA SER A 33 -17.29 16.58 -16.78
C SER A 33 -17.16 15.13 -16.36
N THR A 34 -15.93 14.65 -16.32
CA THR A 34 -15.63 13.38 -15.67
C THR A 34 -15.17 13.72 -14.26
N THR A 35 -15.95 13.36 -13.28
CA THR A 35 -15.61 13.38 -11.87
C THR A 35 -14.30 12.63 -11.69
N THR A 36 -13.21 13.36 -11.61
CA THR A 36 -11.89 12.84 -11.29
C THR A 36 -11.92 12.46 -9.81
N PRO A 37 -11.66 11.21 -9.43
CA PRO A 37 -11.43 10.90 -8.03
C PRO A 37 -10.24 11.71 -7.54
N SER A 38 -10.41 12.36 -6.41
CA SER A 38 -9.44 13.25 -5.76
C SER A 38 -8.18 12.51 -5.34
N SER A 39 -7.27 12.27 -6.28
CA SER A 39 -5.97 11.63 -6.02
C SER A 39 -4.83 12.64 -5.81
N THR A 40 -5.12 13.94 -5.90
CA THR A 40 -4.06 14.98 -5.94
C THR A 40 -3.45 15.27 -4.56
N THR A 41 -4.16 15.02 -3.48
CA THR A 41 -3.66 15.34 -2.12
C THR A 41 -2.74 14.24 -1.58
N ASP A 42 -3.03 13.00 -1.91
CA ASP A 42 -2.26 11.86 -1.41
C ASP A 42 -0.92 11.70 -2.14
N ASP A 43 -0.88 11.95 -3.45
CA ASP A 43 0.37 11.94 -4.22
C ASP A 43 1.39 12.98 -3.69
N ALA A 44 0.93 14.15 -3.24
CA ALA A 44 1.77 15.17 -2.64
C ALA A 44 2.35 14.71 -1.28
N ALA A 45 1.59 13.96 -0.49
CA ALA A 45 2.04 13.44 0.79
C ALA A 45 3.14 12.38 0.63
N PHE A 46 3.08 11.57 -0.43
CA PHE A 46 4.10 10.57 -0.74
C PHE A 46 5.31 11.12 -1.51
N ALA A 47 5.30 12.38 -1.91
CA ALA A 47 6.39 12.99 -2.69
C ALA A 47 7.76 12.95 -1.97
N SER A 48 7.79 12.96 -0.64
CA SER A 48 9.00 12.84 0.17
C SER A 48 9.49 11.40 0.38
N TYR A 49 8.70 10.41 -0.04
CA TYR A 49 9.02 9.00 0.11
C TYR A 49 9.56 8.43 -1.21
N GLN A 50 10.74 7.83 -1.16
CA GLN A 50 11.36 7.24 -2.34
C GLN A 50 10.72 5.89 -2.67
N ARG A 51 10.59 5.60 -3.95
CA ARG A 51 10.25 4.25 -4.39
C ARG A 51 11.46 3.34 -4.19
N VAL A 52 11.22 2.12 -3.72
CA VAL A 52 12.29 1.13 -3.56
C VAL A 52 12.85 0.77 -4.92
N THR A 53 14.16 0.96 -5.08
CA THR A 53 14.91 0.63 -6.28
C THR A 53 15.89 -0.51 -6.00
N LYS A 54 16.49 -1.06 -7.06
CA LYS A 54 17.46 -2.16 -6.94
C LYS A 54 18.73 -1.79 -6.15
N ASP A 55 19.05 -0.48 -6.11
CA ASP A 55 20.22 0.05 -5.43
C ASP A 55 19.99 0.26 -3.92
N MET A 56 18.77 -0.02 -3.46
CA MET A 56 18.39 0.13 -2.06
C MET A 56 18.21 -1.23 -1.41
N LYS A 57 18.59 -1.30 -0.13
CA LYS A 57 18.14 -2.40 0.72
C LYS A 57 16.67 -2.17 1.06
N PRO A 58 15.75 -3.06 0.64
CA PRO A 58 14.33 -2.87 0.87
C PRO A 58 14.00 -2.95 2.36
N PRO A 59 12.93 -2.27 2.80
CA PRO A 59 12.44 -2.41 4.16
C PRO A 59 11.90 -3.83 4.36
N LYS A 60 12.12 -4.37 5.55
CA LYS A 60 11.60 -5.69 5.93
C LYS A 60 10.67 -5.53 7.13
N ALA A 61 9.50 -6.13 7.09
CA ALA A 61 8.61 -6.17 8.24
C ALA A 61 9.27 -6.93 9.39
N THR A 62 9.43 -6.26 10.53
CA THR A 62 9.99 -6.82 11.77
C THR A 62 8.88 -7.19 12.76
N HIS A 63 7.78 -6.46 12.70
CA HIS A 63 6.57 -6.73 13.45
C HIS A 63 5.38 -6.44 12.55
N ALA A 64 4.64 -7.46 12.19
CA ALA A 64 3.48 -7.39 11.31
C ALA A 64 2.38 -8.30 11.87
N PRO A 65 1.63 -7.84 12.88
CA PRO A 65 0.51 -8.61 13.41
C PRO A 65 -0.56 -8.80 12.35
N ASP A 66 -1.26 -9.91 12.42
CA ASP A 66 -2.39 -10.20 11.54
C ASP A 66 -3.53 -9.20 11.77
N PRO A 67 -4.26 -8.82 10.72
CA PRO A 67 -5.40 -7.93 10.85
C PRO A 67 -6.52 -8.61 11.63
N ALA A 68 -7.19 -7.82 12.48
CA ALA A 68 -8.42 -8.28 13.09
C ALA A 68 -9.48 -8.47 12.01
N TYR A 69 -10.09 -9.63 11.99
CA TYR A 69 -11.18 -9.91 11.05
C TYR A 69 -12.40 -9.07 11.46
N PRO A 70 -12.95 -8.22 10.57
CA PRO A 70 -14.09 -7.38 10.91
C PRO A 70 -15.37 -8.21 11.00
N ASP A 71 -16.35 -7.70 11.74
CA ASP A 71 -17.71 -8.26 11.72
C ASP A 71 -18.35 -7.94 10.37
N LEU A 72 -18.63 -8.99 9.60
CA LEU A 72 -19.21 -8.83 8.28
C LEU A 72 -20.74 -8.96 8.34
N PRO A 73 -21.46 -8.11 7.58
CA PRO A 73 -22.87 -8.37 7.28
C PRO A 73 -23.06 -9.75 6.63
N ALA A 74 -24.24 -10.35 6.83
CA ALA A 74 -24.52 -11.73 6.40
C ALA A 74 -24.32 -11.97 4.89
N ASP A 75 -24.48 -10.93 4.09
CA ASP A 75 -24.40 -10.97 2.62
C ASP A 75 -23.02 -10.57 2.08
N THR A 76 -22.01 -10.43 2.96
CA THR A 76 -20.66 -10.02 2.56
C THR A 76 -19.79 -11.25 2.34
N GLU A 77 -19.06 -11.25 1.22
CA GLU A 77 -18.06 -12.30 0.95
C GLU A 77 -17.06 -12.38 2.10
N PRO A 78 -16.79 -13.61 2.61
CA PRO A 78 -15.91 -13.78 3.77
C PRO A 78 -14.44 -13.48 3.47
N ASP A 79 -14.04 -13.53 2.21
CA ASP A 79 -12.67 -13.30 1.79
C ASP A 79 -12.50 -11.89 1.25
N GLY A 80 -11.42 -11.23 1.64
CA GLY A 80 -11.14 -9.87 1.20
C GLY A 80 -9.67 -9.61 0.93
N VAL A 81 -9.41 -8.67 0.03
CA VAL A 81 -8.07 -8.19 -0.29
C VAL A 81 -8.06 -6.68 -0.24
N VAL A 82 -7.10 -6.12 0.49
CA VAL A 82 -6.84 -4.68 0.53
C VAL A 82 -5.40 -4.42 0.11
N VAL A 83 -5.24 -3.58 -0.90
CA VAL A 83 -3.94 -3.14 -1.40
C VAL A 83 -3.72 -1.69 -1.00
N MET A 84 -2.64 -1.42 -0.31
CA MET A 84 -2.32 -0.12 0.26
C MET A 84 -0.94 0.34 -0.15
N LEU A 85 -0.78 1.63 -0.38
CA LEU A 85 0.50 2.30 -0.44
C LEU A 85 0.87 2.79 0.97
N VAL A 86 2.05 2.43 1.43
CA VAL A 86 2.51 2.70 2.81
C VAL A 86 3.80 3.48 2.77
N GLY A 87 3.83 4.63 3.43
CA GLY A 87 5.03 5.43 3.66
C GLY A 87 5.71 5.03 4.95
N ILE A 88 6.97 4.58 4.85
CA ILE A 88 7.80 4.14 5.96
C ILE A 88 8.90 5.17 6.18
N ASN A 89 8.98 5.71 7.40
CA ASN A 89 10.01 6.68 7.75
C ASN A 89 11.39 6.02 7.95
N PRO A 90 12.48 6.81 8.06
CA PRO A 90 13.83 6.29 8.28
C PRO A 90 14.01 5.51 9.60
N LYS A 91 13.04 5.59 10.52
CA LYS A 91 13.03 4.83 11.78
C LYS A 91 12.31 3.48 11.65
N GLY A 92 11.69 3.22 10.49
CA GLY A 92 10.94 1.99 10.23
C GLY A 92 9.49 2.02 10.69
N HIS A 93 8.92 3.18 11.00
CA HIS A 93 7.52 3.32 11.35
C HIS A 93 6.68 3.70 10.14
N VAL A 94 5.44 3.23 10.14
CA VAL A 94 4.44 3.62 9.15
C VAL A 94 3.90 5.00 9.50
N GLU A 95 4.04 5.94 8.60
CA GLU A 95 3.54 7.33 8.76
C GLU A 95 2.37 7.63 7.84
N LEU A 96 2.42 7.15 6.61
CA LEU A 96 1.37 7.34 5.62
C LEU A 96 0.79 6.01 5.18
N VAL A 97 -0.53 5.98 5.01
CA VAL A 97 -1.25 4.83 4.46
C VAL A 97 -2.31 5.35 3.51
N HIS A 98 -2.27 4.88 2.28
CA HIS A 98 -3.28 5.17 1.27
C HIS A 98 -3.81 3.86 0.68
N VAL A 99 -5.13 3.67 0.69
CA VAL A 99 -5.76 2.48 0.10
C VAL A 99 -5.84 2.66 -1.41
N LEU A 100 -5.13 1.81 -2.14
CA LEU A 100 -5.13 1.82 -3.60
C LEU A 100 -6.31 1.03 -4.15
N ARG A 101 -6.64 -0.08 -3.52
CA ARG A 101 -7.71 -0.98 -3.93
C ARG A 101 -8.17 -1.83 -2.78
N SER A 102 -9.46 -2.08 -2.72
CA SER A 102 -10.09 -2.96 -1.74
C SER A 102 -11.20 -3.77 -2.42
N SER A 103 -11.37 -5.01 -2.02
CA SER A 103 -12.52 -5.83 -2.46
C SER A 103 -13.81 -5.37 -1.80
N ASN A 104 -13.73 -4.88 -0.57
CA ASN A 104 -14.87 -4.35 0.17
C ASN A 104 -14.38 -3.35 1.22
N ALA A 105 -15.10 -2.23 1.37
CA ALA A 105 -14.76 -1.15 2.30
C ALA A 105 -14.72 -1.61 3.78
N VAL A 106 -15.44 -2.66 4.14
CA VAL A 106 -15.44 -3.21 5.51
C VAL A 106 -14.04 -3.67 5.94
N PHE A 107 -13.24 -4.19 5.01
CA PHE A 107 -11.88 -4.63 5.30
C PHE A 107 -10.87 -3.47 5.39
N GLU A 108 -11.16 -2.31 4.78
CA GLU A 108 -10.24 -1.18 4.74
C GLU A 108 -9.90 -0.66 6.13
N ALA A 109 -10.90 -0.45 6.98
CA ALA A 109 -10.69 0.08 8.32
C ALA A 109 -9.79 -0.83 9.15
N SER A 110 -10.01 -2.15 9.09
CA SER A 110 -9.19 -3.13 9.79
C SER A 110 -7.76 -3.17 9.22
N ALA A 111 -7.62 -3.16 7.89
CA ALA A 111 -6.32 -3.17 7.23
C ALA A 111 -5.48 -1.93 7.57
N VAL A 112 -6.07 -0.74 7.47
CA VAL A 112 -5.39 0.53 7.78
C VAL A 112 -4.98 0.60 9.25
N THR A 113 -5.86 0.22 10.17
CA THR A 113 -5.55 0.20 11.60
C THR A 113 -4.40 -0.74 11.90
N THR A 114 -4.43 -1.93 11.32
CA THR A 114 -3.40 -2.95 11.54
C THR A 114 -2.05 -2.53 10.96
N VAL A 115 -2.01 -2.05 9.69
CA VAL A 115 -0.73 -1.69 9.06
C VAL A 115 -0.04 -0.51 9.76
N ARG A 116 -0.78 0.37 10.39
CA ARG A 116 -0.21 1.46 11.20
C ARG A 116 0.55 0.98 12.43
N THR A 117 0.25 -0.20 12.93
CA THR A 117 0.97 -0.82 14.04
C THR A 117 2.22 -1.58 13.59
N TRP A 118 2.36 -1.81 12.30
CA TRP A 118 3.50 -2.54 11.76
C TRP A 118 4.79 -1.77 11.94
N LYS A 119 5.86 -2.53 12.13
CA LYS A 119 7.22 -2.00 12.21
C LYS A 119 8.07 -2.66 11.16
N PHE A 120 8.94 -1.86 10.56
CA PHE A 120 9.85 -2.30 9.52
C PHE A 120 11.29 -1.99 9.92
N SER A 121 12.22 -2.78 9.41
CA SER A 121 13.60 -2.30 9.33
C SER A 121 13.64 -1.22 8.24
N PRO A 122 14.29 -0.07 8.50
CA PRO A 122 14.31 1.01 7.51
C PRO A 122 15.00 0.57 6.22
N ALA A 123 14.49 1.06 5.10
CA ALA A 123 15.21 0.96 3.84
C ALA A 123 16.51 1.76 3.93
N ARG A 124 17.55 1.25 3.28
CA ARG A 124 18.86 1.92 3.26
C ARG A 124 19.34 2.11 1.83
N LYS A 125 19.80 3.32 1.56
CA LYS A 125 20.50 3.70 0.33
C LYS A 125 21.88 4.16 0.72
N ASP A 126 22.93 3.57 0.13
CA ASP A 126 24.32 3.88 0.45
C ASP A 126 24.63 3.82 1.96
N GLY A 127 24.00 2.86 2.66
CA GLY A 127 24.13 2.66 4.10
C GLY A 127 23.29 3.61 4.97
N GLN A 128 22.66 4.62 4.40
CA GLN A 128 21.83 5.59 5.12
C GLN A 128 20.35 5.18 5.11
N PRO A 129 19.65 5.30 6.26
CA PRO A 129 18.21 5.06 6.30
C PRO A 129 17.48 6.16 5.54
N VAL A 130 16.55 5.77 4.66
CA VAL A 130 15.78 6.70 3.83
C VAL A 130 14.28 6.40 3.95
N PRO A 131 13.43 7.44 3.85
CA PRO A 131 11.99 7.26 3.79
C PRO A 131 11.61 6.61 2.46
N VAL A 132 10.78 5.57 2.50
CA VAL A 132 10.35 4.85 1.30
C VAL A 132 8.86 4.58 1.31
N GLN A 133 8.29 4.48 0.12
CA GLN A 133 6.93 3.99 -0.08
C GLN A 133 6.95 2.55 -0.60
N VAL A 134 6.08 1.72 -0.04
CA VAL A 134 5.93 0.31 -0.43
C VAL A 134 4.46 -0.03 -0.61
N THR A 135 4.17 -0.94 -1.52
CA THR A 135 2.82 -1.48 -1.67
C THR A 135 2.68 -2.71 -0.78
N VAL A 136 1.65 -2.71 0.05
CA VAL A 136 1.29 -3.82 0.94
C VAL A 136 -0.05 -4.39 0.50
N GLU A 137 -0.09 -5.70 0.26
CA GLU A 137 -1.32 -6.44 0.04
C GLU A 137 -1.67 -7.22 1.30
N MET A 138 -2.87 -7.03 1.81
CA MET A 138 -3.39 -7.70 3.00
C MET A 138 -4.60 -8.52 2.61
N ARG A 139 -4.57 -9.81 2.94
CA ARG A 139 -5.65 -10.75 2.65
C ARG A 139 -6.36 -11.13 3.93
N PHE A 140 -7.69 -11.08 3.87
CA PHE A 140 -8.59 -11.54 4.91
C PHE A 140 -9.20 -12.85 4.46
N GLN A 141 -9.11 -13.86 5.29
CA GLN A 141 -9.70 -15.18 5.05
C GLN A 141 -10.29 -15.69 6.38
N LYS A 142 -11.47 -16.30 6.31
CA LYS A 142 -12.17 -16.86 7.47
C LYS A 142 -11.97 -18.36 7.58
#